data_7cba39f97bdf0b3d36bbfb5d3f765196
#
_entry.id   7cba39f97bdf0b3d36bbfb5d3f765196
#
_cell.length_a   1.000
_cell.length_b   1.000
_cell.length_c   1.000
_cell.angle_alpha   90.00
_cell.angle_beta   90.00
_cell.angle_gamma   90.00
#
_symmetry.space_group_name_H-M   'P 1'
#
loop_
_entity.id
_entity.type
_entity.pdbx_description
1 polymer ?
#
loop_
_entity_poly.entity_id
_entity_poly.type
_entity_poly.pdbx_seq_one_letter_code
_entity_poly.pdbx_strand_id
1 'polypeptide(L)'
;MRTSDDASDRQAGLSAEALARARAGDEGAFRDLVEPYRAELQLHCYRILGSVQDAEDQLQETLLAAWRGLDGFAGRASLRAWLYRIATNRCLNALRDRGRRPQEGPPMAEPPVPTRMAEPLWLEPYPDVLLETVADTAPGPDARYETRESVGLAFVAALQQLPPRQRAALVLRDVLGFHTDEVAGMLGSSEASVKGALQRARATLDEQLPSDNGGVGGEGPPPESVAQHHAGF
;
A
#
# COMPACT_ATOMS: atom_id res chain seq x y z
N MET A 1 4.52 -35.47 7.94
CA MET A 1 5.36 -34.51 7.24
C MET A 1 5.38 -34.66 5.70
N ARG A 2 4.57 -35.55 5.11
CA ARG A 2 4.46 -35.77 3.64
C ARG A 2 3.23 -35.10 2.99
N THR A 3 2.27 -34.60 3.75
CA THR A 3 1.00 -34.05 3.24
C THR A 3 1.09 -32.59 2.78
N SER A 4 2.05 -31.82 3.30
CA SER A 4 2.24 -30.41 2.90
C SER A 4 2.96 -30.27 1.56
N ASP A 5 3.94 -31.12 1.27
CA ASP A 5 4.68 -31.14 -0.02
C ASP A 5 3.75 -31.53 -1.18
N ASP A 6 2.88 -32.52 -0.97
CA ASP A 6 1.95 -33.02 -1.98
C ASP A 6 0.82 -32.01 -2.32
N ALA A 7 0.46 -31.15 -1.38
CA ALA A 7 -0.47 -30.03 -1.61
C ALA A 7 0.19 -28.87 -2.37
N SER A 8 1.45 -28.58 -2.03
CA SER A 8 2.24 -27.52 -2.68
C SER A 8 2.56 -27.87 -4.14
N ASP A 9 2.93 -29.12 -4.42
CA ASP A 9 3.19 -29.61 -5.78
C ASP A 9 1.93 -29.63 -6.65
N ARG A 10 0.78 -30.01 -6.06
CA ARG A 10 -0.51 -29.93 -6.78
C ARG A 10 -0.91 -28.50 -7.09
N GLN A 11 -0.73 -27.58 -6.16
CA GLN A 11 -1.01 -26.14 -6.38
C GLN A 11 -0.10 -25.56 -7.47
N ALA A 12 1.18 -25.90 -7.47
CA ALA A 12 2.12 -25.47 -8.49
C ALA A 12 1.76 -26.04 -9.87
N GLY A 13 1.33 -27.30 -9.94
CA GLY A 13 0.89 -27.94 -11.17
C GLY A 13 -0.39 -27.31 -11.74
N LEU A 14 -1.39 -27.05 -10.92
CA LEU A 14 -2.62 -26.35 -11.31
C LEU A 14 -2.34 -24.94 -11.82
N SER A 15 -1.42 -24.23 -11.18
CA SER A 15 -1.02 -22.88 -11.61
C SER A 15 -0.29 -22.90 -12.96
N ALA A 16 0.54 -23.92 -13.24
CA ALA A 16 1.23 -24.06 -14.51
C ALA A 16 0.27 -24.39 -15.66
N GLU A 17 -0.69 -25.26 -15.44
CA GLU A 17 -1.73 -25.60 -16.41
C GLU A 17 -2.65 -24.40 -16.71
N ALA A 18 -3.12 -23.70 -15.67
CA ALA A 18 -3.92 -22.50 -15.83
C ALA A 18 -3.15 -21.40 -16.59
N LEU A 19 -1.85 -21.25 -16.34
CA LEU A 19 -0.99 -20.33 -17.08
C LEU A 19 -0.87 -20.71 -18.57
N ALA A 20 -0.72 -22.00 -18.87
CA ALA A 20 -0.67 -22.47 -20.26
C ALA A 20 -1.98 -22.21 -21.01
N ARG A 21 -3.12 -22.48 -20.37
CA ARG A 21 -4.45 -22.21 -20.94
C ARG A 21 -4.68 -20.70 -21.14
N ALA A 22 -4.30 -19.88 -20.16
CA ALA A 22 -4.42 -18.42 -20.25
C ALA A 22 -3.59 -17.87 -21.42
N ARG A 23 -2.36 -18.40 -21.65
CA ARG A 23 -1.54 -18.07 -22.83
C ARG A 23 -2.15 -18.50 -24.14
N ALA A 24 -2.93 -19.57 -24.14
CA ALA A 24 -3.69 -20.01 -25.32
C ALA A 24 -4.95 -19.16 -25.59
N GLY A 25 -5.19 -18.10 -24.78
CA GLY A 25 -6.31 -17.19 -24.96
C GLY A 25 -7.54 -17.53 -24.09
N ASP A 26 -7.42 -18.45 -23.13
CA ASP A 26 -8.51 -18.76 -22.19
C ASP A 26 -8.62 -17.66 -21.12
N GLU A 27 -9.60 -16.77 -21.32
CA GLU A 27 -9.88 -15.65 -20.38
C GLU A 27 -10.33 -16.15 -19.00
N GLY A 28 -11.01 -17.30 -18.92
CA GLY A 28 -11.42 -17.92 -17.66
C GLY A 28 -10.20 -18.34 -16.84
N ALA A 29 -9.26 -19.05 -17.48
CA ALA A 29 -8.02 -19.47 -16.85
C ALA A 29 -7.17 -18.27 -16.38
N PHE A 30 -7.14 -17.18 -17.14
CA PHE A 30 -6.48 -15.94 -16.69
C PHE A 30 -7.15 -15.34 -15.48
N ARG A 31 -8.49 -15.26 -15.48
CA ARG A 31 -9.26 -14.74 -14.34
C ARG A 31 -8.95 -15.53 -13.08
N ASP A 32 -8.97 -16.86 -13.16
CA ASP A 32 -8.69 -17.75 -12.03
C ASP A 32 -7.26 -17.55 -11.49
N LEU A 33 -6.29 -17.27 -12.37
CA LEU A 33 -4.91 -16.99 -11.99
C LEU A 33 -4.73 -15.66 -11.23
N VAL A 34 -5.49 -14.61 -11.58
CA VAL A 34 -5.27 -13.26 -11.03
C VAL A 34 -6.22 -12.93 -9.89
N GLU A 35 -7.35 -13.62 -9.79
CA GLU A 35 -8.38 -13.37 -8.76
C GLU A 35 -7.83 -13.38 -7.34
N PRO A 36 -6.94 -14.32 -6.93
CA PRO A 36 -6.38 -14.33 -5.58
C PRO A 36 -5.58 -13.06 -5.23
N TYR A 37 -5.09 -12.33 -6.24
CA TYR A 37 -4.27 -11.12 -6.06
C TYR A 37 -5.05 -9.83 -6.20
N ARG A 38 -6.29 -9.89 -6.65
CA ARG A 38 -7.07 -8.71 -7.06
C ARG A 38 -7.25 -7.72 -5.92
N ALA A 39 -7.68 -8.19 -4.75
CA ALA A 39 -7.93 -7.34 -3.60
C ALA A 39 -6.62 -6.70 -3.06
N GLU A 40 -5.54 -7.48 -2.96
CA GLU A 40 -4.25 -6.95 -2.49
C GLU A 40 -3.60 -5.99 -3.52
N LEU A 41 -3.80 -6.20 -4.82
CA LEU A 41 -3.35 -5.26 -5.86
C LEU A 41 -4.14 -3.95 -5.82
N GLN A 42 -5.46 -3.99 -5.59
CA GLN A 42 -6.28 -2.80 -5.44
C GLN A 42 -5.82 -1.96 -4.23
N LEU A 43 -5.59 -2.62 -3.10
CA LEU A 43 -5.07 -1.99 -1.91
C LEU A 43 -3.68 -1.38 -2.13
N HIS A 44 -2.82 -2.07 -2.87
CA HIS A 44 -1.51 -1.56 -3.26
C HIS A 44 -1.62 -0.28 -4.11
N CYS A 45 -2.50 -0.28 -5.11
CA CYS A 45 -2.76 0.91 -5.92
C CYS A 45 -3.27 2.08 -5.06
N TYR A 46 -4.19 1.81 -4.13
CA TYR A 46 -4.70 2.82 -3.20
C TYR A 46 -3.59 3.42 -2.32
N ARG A 47 -2.71 2.61 -1.74
CA ARG A 47 -1.57 3.11 -0.95
C ARG A 47 -0.67 4.05 -1.75
N ILE A 48 -0.52 3.80 -3.05
CA ILE A 48 0.30 4.64 -3.93
C ILE A 48 -0.46 5.90 -4.35
N LEU A 49 -1.74 5.81 -4.67
CA LEU A 49 -2.51 6.88 -5.32
C LEU A 49 -3.29 7.75 -4.34
N GLY A 50 -3.70 7.21 -3.19
CA GLY A 50 -4.52 7.90 -2.18
C GLY A 50 -6.00 8.08 -2.58
N SER A 51 -6.46 7.46 -3.66
CA SER A 51 -7.84 7.52 -4.16
C SER A 51 -8.33 6.12 -4.49
N VAL A 52 -9.52 5.77 -4.00
CA VAL A 52 -10.15 4.46 -4.24
C VAL A 52 -10.50 4.30 -5.71
N GLN A 53 -11.09 5.33 -6.32
CA GLN A 53 -11.47 5.32 -7.72
C GLN A 53 -10.25 5.15 -8.64
N ASP A 54 -9.19 5.93 -8.40
CA ASP A 54 -7.97 5.78 -9.19
C ASP A 54 -7.30 4.42 -8.99
N ALA A 55 -7.39 3.85 -7.78
CA ALA A 55 -6.86 2.53 -7.49
C ALA A 55 -7.62 1.45 -8.28
N GLU A 56 -8.93 1.58 -8.40
CA GLU A 56 -9.76 0.69 -9.22
C GLU A 56 -9.42 0.80 -10.70
N ASP A 57 -9.29 2.02 -11.22
CA ASP A 57 -8.90 2.27 -12.62
C ASP A 57 -7.52 1.67 -12.91
N GLN A 58 -6.54 1.88 -12.02
CA GLN A 58 -5.21 1.32 -12.20
C GLN A 58 -5.16 -0.20 -12.02
N LEU A 59 -6.04 -0.79 -11.21
CA LEU A 59 -6.19 -2.23 -11.14
C LEU A 59 -6.69 -2.80 -12.47
N GLN A 60 -7.73 -2.21 -13.07
CA GLN A 60 -8.26 -2.64 -14.37
C GLN A 60 -7.17 -2.55 -15.46
N GLU A 61 -6.47 -1.43 -15.52
CA GLU A 61 -5.35 -1.22 -16.45
C GLU A 61 -4.19 -2.22 -16.21
N THR A 62 -3.95 -2.59 -14.95
CA THR A 62 -2.95 -3.60 -14.57
C THR A 62 -3.34 -4.97 -15.09
N LEU A 63 -4.59 -5.39 -14.90
CA LEU A 63 -5.08 -6.68 -15.36
C LEU A 63 -5.09 -6.77 -16.89
N LEU A 64 -5.48 -5.69 -17.59
CA LEU A 64 -5.40 -5.61 -19.06
C LEU A 64 -3.94 -5.69 -19.55
N ALA A 65 -3.01 -5.01 -18.87
CA ALA A 65 -1.61 -5.06 -19.23
C ALA A 65 -1.01 -6.45 -18.94
N ALA A 66 -1.41 -7.09 -17.85
CA ALA A 66 -1.02 -8.45 -17.50
C ALA A 66 -1.54 -9.44 -18.56
N TRP A 67 -2.80 -9.35 -18.96
CA TRP A 67 -3.35 -10.17 -20.03
C TRP A 67 -2.56 -10.06 -21.33
N ARG A 68 -2.32 -8.83 -21.78
CA ARG A 68 -1.55 -8.58 -23.02
C ARG A 68 -0.08 -8.97 -22.93
N GLY A 69 0.49 -8.94 -21.73
CA GLY A 69 1.90 -9.25 -21.49
C GLY A 69 2.17 -10.68 -21.02
N LEU A 70 1.15 -11.54 -20.95
CA LEU A 70 1.24 -12.87 -20.36
C LEU A 70 2.21 -13.79 -21.10
N ASP A 71 2.30 -13.67 -22.43
CA ASP A 71 3.25 -14.43 -23.26
C ASP A 71 4.70 -14.11 -22.91
N GLY A 72 4.96 -12.86 -22.49
CA GLY A 72 6.28 -12.41 -22.05
C GLY A 72 6.63 -12.76 -20.60
N PHE A 73 5.69 -13.33 -19.84
CA PHE A 73 5.95 -13.78 -18.47
C PHE A 73 6.81 -15.04 -18.48
N ALA A 74 8.11 -14.90 -18.30
CA ALA A 74 9.08 -16.00 -18.40
C ALA A 74 9.17 -16.88 -17.13
N GLY A 75 8.38 -16.64 -16.09
CA GLY A 75 8.42 -17.40 -14.84
C GLY A 75 9.69 -17.20 -13.99
N ARG A 76 10.54 -16.20 -14.31
CA ARG A 76 11.76 -15.89 -13.55
C ARG A 76 11.49 -15.24 -12.19
N ALA A 77 10.33 -14.64 -12.04
CA ALA A 77 9.78 -14.12 -10.80
C ALA A 77 8.43 -14.78 -10.55
N SER A 78 7.93 -14.72 -9.31
CA SER A 78 6.58 -15.19 -9.02
C SER A 78 5.53 -14.38 -9.79
N LEU A 79 4.38 -14.99 -10.07
CA LEU A 79 3.25 -14.30 -10.71
C LEU A 79 2.86 -13.05 -9.88
N ARG A 80 2.86 -13.18 -8.55
CA ARG A 80 2.62 -12.07 -7.62
C ARG A 80 3.59 -10.92 -7.86
N ALA A 81 4.89 -11.16 -7.84
CA ALA A 81 5.90 -10.14 -8.07
C ALA A 81 5.77 -9.46 -9.45
N TRP A 82 5.42 -10.25 -10.47
CA TRP A 82 5.20 -9.72 -11.82
C TRP A 82 3.97 -8.81 -11.89
N LEU A 83 2.85 -9.20 -11.27
CA LEU A 83 1.64 -8.37 -11.19
C LEU A 83 1.90 -7.06 -10.42
N TYR A 84 2.59 -7.13 -9.27
CA TYR A 84 2.96 -5.95 -8.50
C TYR A 84 3.89 -5.00 -9.28
N ARG A 85 4.80 -5.52 -10.10
CA ARG A 85 5.62 -4.71 -10.99
C ARG A 85 4.75 -3.92 -11.99
N ILE A 86 3.75 -4.57 -12.58
CA ILE A 86 2.85 -3.91 -13.53
C ILE A 86 2.04 -2.83 -12.82
N ALA A 87 1.39 -3.18 -11.69
CA ALA A 87 0.57 -2.27 -10.90
C ALA A 87 1.35 -1.03 -10.45
N THR A 88 2.54 -1.23 -9.88
CA THR A 88 3.41 -0.13 -9.42
C THR A 88 3.77 0.81 -10.57
N ASN A 89 4.18 0.27 -11.72
CA ASN A 89 4.54 1.10 -12.87
C ASN A 89 3.33 1.86 -13.44
N ARG A 90 2.13 1.26 -13.43
CA ARG A 90 0.89 1.95 -13.82
C ARG A 90 0.57 3.11 -12.88
N CYS A 91 0.62 2.89 -11.57
CA CYS A 91 0.42 3.93 -10.57
C CYS A 91 1.44 5.08 -10.71
N LEU A 92 2.73 4.76 -10.87
CA LEU A 92 3.79 5.76 -11.05
C LEU A 92 3.59 6.58 -12.33
N ASN A 93 3.14 5.95 -13.41
CA ASN A 93 2.81 6.63 -14.66
C ASN A 93 1.61 7.57 -14.48
N ALA A 94 0.54 7.10 -13.83
CA ALA A 94 -0.64 7.92 -13.53
C ALA A 94 -0.29 9.18 -12.72
N LEU A 95 0.55 9.02 -11.68
CA LEU A 95 1.03 10.16 -10.88
C LEU A 95 1.87 11.15 -11.70
N ARG A 96 2.74 10.65 -12.58
CA ARG A 96 3.53 11.50 -13.47
C ARG A 96 2.67 12.28 -14.46
N ASP A 97 1.64 11.63 -15.01
CA ASP A 97 0.76 12.22 -16.01
C ASP A 97 -0.18 13.26 -15.38
N ARG A 98 -0.61 13.06 -14.11
CA ARG A 98 -1.30 14.09 -13.31
C ARG A 98 -0.44 15.33 -13.11
N GLY A 99 0.82 15.19 -12.75
CA GLY A 99 1.73 16.30 -12.56
C GLY A 99 2.05 17.08 -13.84
N ARG A 100 1.72 16.53 -15.02
CA ARG A 100 1.88 17.17 -16.33
C ARG A 100 0.63 17.86 -16.85
N ARG A 101 -0.56 17.49 -16.36
CA ARG A 101 -1.79 18.18 -16.74
C ARG A 101 -1.79 19.55 -16.06
N PRO A 102 -1.97 20.65 -16.81
CA PRO A 102 -2.28 21.92 -16.19
C PRO A 102 -3.53 21.71 -15.31
N GLN A 103 -3.50 22.22 -14.10
CA GLN A 103 -4.70 22.25 -13.28
C GLN A 103 -5.68 23.21 -14.00
N GLU A 104 -6.54 22.66 -14.84
CA GLU A 104 -7.72 23.36 -15.38
C GLU A 104 -8.77 23.43 -14.27
N GLY A 105 -8.47 24.22 -13.23
CA GLY A 105 -9.46 24.75 -12.35
C GLY A 105 -10.10 25.97 -13.03
N PRO A 106 -11.39 26.27 -12.80
CA PRO A 106 -11.94 27.55 -13.23
C PRO A 106 -11.06 28.67 -12.69
N PRO A 107 -10.83 29.77 -13.45
CA PRO A 107 -9.99 30.86 -12.97
C PRO A 107 -10.57 31.38 -11.67
N MET A 108 -9.90 31.12 -10.55
CA MET A 108 -10.29 31.68 -9.25
C MET A 108 -10.06 33.17 -9.33
N ALA A 109 -11.12 33.94 -9.11
CA ALA A 109 -11.11 35.40 -9.22
C ALA A 109 -10.16 36.08 -8.21
N GLU A 110 -9.72 35.36 -7.17
CA GLU A 110 -8.67 35.77 -6.23
C GLU A 110 -7.82 34.57 -5.81
N PRO A 111 -6.48 34.68 -5.84
CA PRO A 111 -5.64 33.64 -5.29
C PRO A 111 -5.92 33.53 -3.78
N PRO A 112 -6.12 32.30 -3.25
CA PRO A 112 -6.29 32.13 -1.81
C PRO A 112 -5.05 32.67 -1.10
N VAL A 113 -5.28 33.37 0.01
CA VAL A 113 -4.19 33.83 0.88
C VAL A 113 -3.32 32.62 1.22
N PRO A 114 -1.99 32.67 1.05
CA PRO A 114 -1.13 31.54 1.36
C PRO A 114 -1.25 31.20 2.84
N THR A 115 -2.10 30.27 3.19
CA THR A 115 -2.07 29.65 4.50
C THR A 115 -0.86 28.71 4.51
N ARG A 116 -0.05 28.74 5.57
CA ARG A 116 1.11 27.85 5.75
C ARG A 116 0.75 26.35 5.83
N MET A 117 -0.50 26.02 5.72
CA MET A 117 -0.99 24.65 5.55
C MET A 117 -1.11 24.37 4.06
N ALA A 118 -0.34 23.39 3.58
CA ALA A 118 -0.58 22.78 2.29
C ALA A 118 -2.08 22.46 2.16
N GLU A 119 -2.62 22.60 0.93
CA GLU A 119 -4.02 22.22 0.66
C GLU A 119 -4.32 20.88 1.34
N PRO A 120 -5.45 20.78 2.09
CA PRO A 120 -5.78 19.55 2.77
C PRO A 120 -5.84 18.45 1.73
N LEU A 121 -5.01 17.42 1.90
CA LEU A 121 -5.02 16.25 1.05
C LEU A 121 -6.36 15.56 1.28
N TRP A 122 -7.29 15.69 0.34
CA TRP A 122 -8.57 14.98 0.39
C TRP A 122 -8.31 13.51 0.13
N LEU A 123 -8.07 12.76 1.21
CA LEU A 123 -7.93 11.33 1.18
C LEU A 123 -9.29 10.70 1.42
N GLU A 124 -9.69 9.88 0.48
CA GLU A 124 -10.86 9.04 0.62
C GLU A 124 -10.48 7.81 1.47
N PRO A 125 -11.16 7.56 2.61
CA PRO A 125 -10.88 6.37 3.41
C PRO A 125 -11.08 5.09 2.59
N TYR A 126 -10.20 4.11 2.77
CA TYR A 126 -10.39 2.82 2.11
C TYR A 126 -11.62 2.11 2.68
N PRO A 127 -12.56 1.65 1.86
CA PRO A 127 -13.80 1.04 2.33
C PRO A 127 -13.55 -0.21 3.17
N ASP A 128 -14.17 -0.31 4.35
CA ASP A 128 -14.02 -1.44 5.28
C ASP A 128 -14.36 -2.78 4.62
N VAL A 129 -15.40 -2.81 3.78
CA VAL A 129 -15.82 -4.02 3.04
C VAL A 129 -14.70 -4.55 2.13
N LEU A 130 -13.95 -3.67 1.48
CA LEU A 130 -12.81 -4.07 0.64
C LEU A 130 -11.61 -4.47 1.49
N LEU A 131 -11.46 -3.85 2.66
CA LEU A 131 -10.39 -4.17 3.61
C LEU A 131 -10.59 -5.55 4.23
N GLU A 132 -11.83 -5.91 4.58
CA GLU A 132 -12.16 -7.24 5.10
C GLU A 132 -11.76 -8.34 4.12
N THR A 133 -12.00 -8.16 2.82
CA THR A 133 -11.60 -9.12 1.78
C THR A 133 -10.08 -9.38 1.77
N VAL A 134 -9.26 -8.37 2.04
CA VAL A 134 -7.80 -8.51 2.15
C VAL A 134 -7.39 -9.10 3.50
N ALA A 135 -8.01 -8.64 4.59
CA ALA A 135 -7.72 -9.09 5.94
C ALA A 135 -8.06 -10.58 6.15
N ASP A 136 -9.12 -11.08 5.51
CA ASP A 136 -9.54 -12.48 5.62
C ASP A 136 -8.55 -13.45 4.96
N THR A 137 -7.74 -12.99 4.01
CA THR A 137 -6.65 -13.78 3.42
C THR A 137 -5.38 -13.77 4.27
N ALA A 138 -5.29 -12.91 5.29
CA ALA A 138 -4.11 -12.80 6.14
C ALA A 138 -4.02 -13.98 7.15
N PRO A 139 -2.82 -14.55 7.38
CA PRO A 139 -2.65 -15.83 8.07
C PRO A 139 -2.82 -15.78 9.60
N GLY A 140 -3.26 -14.67 10.19
CA GLY A 140 -3.45 -14.57 11.65
C GLY A 140 -3.97 -13.21 12.10
N PRO A 141 -4.36 -13.07 13.39
CA PRO A 141 -4.91 -11.83 13.94
C PRO A 141 -3.90 -10.67 13.88
N ASP A 142 -2.62 -10.93 14.12
CA ASP A 142 -1.55 -9.90 14.07
C ASP A 142 -1.40 -9.38 12.64
N ALA A 143 -1.36 -10.25 11.64
CA ALA A 143 -1.27 -9.87 10.23
C ALA A 143 -2.51 -9.10 9.75
N ARG A 144 -3.70 -9.42 10.29
CA ARG A 144 -4.93 -8.65 10.03
C ARG A 144 -4.88 -7.25 10.65
N TYR A 145 -4.35 -7.14 11.86
CA TYR A 145 -4.15 -5.86 12.52
C TYR A 145 -3.15 -4.98 11.75
N GLU A 146 -1.99 -5.51 11.40
CA GLU A 146 -0.98 -4.83 10.57
C GLU A 146 -1.55 -4.37 9.22
N THR A 147 -2.41 -5.21 8.60
CA THR A 147 -3.08 -4.84 7.35
C THR A 147 -3.99 -3.65 7.54
N ARG A 148 -4.80 -3.62 8.62
CA ARG A 148 -5.70 -2.50 8.94
C ARG A 148 -4.93 -1.24 9.29
N GLU A 149 -3.87 -1.33 10.08
CA GLU A 149 -3.02 -0.20 10.44
C GLU A 149 -2.35 0.40 9.19
N SER A 150 -1.89 -0.43 8.27
CA SER A 150 -1.23 -0.01 7.03
C SER A 150 -2.16 0.68 6.01
N VAL A 151 -3.45 0.75 6.26
CA VAL A 151 -4.44 1.54 5.53
C VAL A 151 -5.07 2.62 6.38
N GLY A 152 -4.64 2.77 7.64
CA GLY A 152 -5.05 3.88 8.48
C GLY A 152 -4.88 5.19 7.74
N LEU A 153 -5.88 6.08 7.82
CA LEU A 153 -5.91 7.34 7.06
C LEU A 153 -4.66 8.18 7.32
N ALA A 154 -4.16 8.20 8.57
CA ALA A 154 -2.93 8.91 8.93
C ALA A 154 -1.71 8.36 8.20
N PHE A 155 -1.57 7.03 8.11
CA PHE A 155 -0.48 6.39 7.40
C PHE A 155 -0.54 6.66 5.89
N VAL A 156 -1.73 6.51 5.28
CA VAL A 156 -1.91 6.80 3.85
C VAL A 156 -1.66 8.29 3.56
N ALA A 157 -2.09 9.20 4.46
CA ALA A 157 -1.80 10.63 4.35
C ALA A 157 -0.29 10.90 4.37
N ALA A 158 0.43 10.29 5.30
CA ALA A 158 1.89 10.42 5.38
C ALA A 158 2.57 9.86 4.12
N LEU A 159 2.10 8.71 3.59
CA LEU A 159 2.59 8.18 2.33
C LEU A 159 2.43 9.16 1.17
N GLN A 160 1.32 9.93 1.12
CA GLN A 160 1.09 10.88 0.04
C GLN A 160 2.08 12.06 0.05
N GLN A 161 2.74 12.35 1.17
CA GLN A 161 3.80 13.37 1.25
C GLN A 161 5.13 12.91 0.63
N LEU A 162 5.31 11.60 0.46
CA LEU A 162 6.52 11.05 -0.14
C LEU A 162 6.55 11.24 -1.67
N PRO A 163 7.72 11.52 -2.26
CA PRO A 163 7.90 11.42 -3.71
C PRO A 163 7.44 10.04 -4.22
N PRO A 164 6.77 9.95 -5.38
CA PRO A 164 6.12 8.71 -5.84
C PRO A 164 7.01 7.47 -5.83
N ARG A 165 8.29 7.59 -6.25
CA ARG A 165 9.21 6.44 -6.25
C ARG A 165 9.67 6.02 -4.86
N GLN A 166 9.78 6.96 -3.90
CA GLN A 166 10.10 6.64 -2.51
C GLN A 166 8.92 5.93 -1.84
N ARG A 167 7.70 6.42 -2.07
CA ARG A 167 6.45 5.78 -1.64
C ARG A 167 6.33 4.35 -2.15
N ALA A 168 6.52 4.15 -3.47
CA ALA A 168 6.46 2.82 -4.07
C ALA A 168 7.52 1.87 -3.47
N ALA A 169 8.76 2.33 -3.28
CA ALA A 169 9.82 1.53 -2.68
C ALA A 169 9.46 1.11 -1.24
N LEU A 170 8.95 2.04 -0.44
CA LEU A 170 8.55 1.79 0.95
C LEU A 170 7.38 0.81 1.02
N VAL A 171 6.33 1.00 0.23
CA VAL A 171 5.18 0.10 0.21
C VAL A 171 5.60 -1.32 -0.23
N LEU A 172 6.40 -1.44 -1.28
CA LEU A 172 6.86 -2.75 -1.75
C LEU A 172 7.76 -3.46 -0.72
N ARG A 173 8.68 -2.73 -0.08
CA ARG A 173 9.65 -3.33 0.84
C ARG A 173 9.11 -3.53 2.25
N ASP A 174 8.54 -2.48 2.86
CA ASP A 174 8.21 -2.46 4.29
C ASP A 174 6.78 -2.94 4.57
N VAL A 175 5.84 -2.72 3.63
CA VAL A 175 4.45 -3.17 3.80
C VAL A 175 4.21 -4.54 3.16
N LEU A 176 4.76 -4.80 1.98
CA LEU A 176 4.51 -6.03 1.22
C LEU A 176 5.61 -7.08 1.35
N GLY A 177 6.73 -6.74 1.98
CA GLY A 177 7.81 -7.66 2.32
C GLY A 177 8.68 -8.14 1.16
N PHE A 178 8.61 -7.51 -0.03
CA PHE A 178 9.49 -7.88 -1.15
C PHE A 178 10.96 -7.63 -0.83
N HIS A 179 11.85 -8.48 -1.34
CA HIS A 179 13.28 -8.28 -1.17
C HIS A 179 13.79 -7.05 -1.95
N THR A 180 14.90 -6.46 -1.52
CA THR A 180 15.42 -5.20 -2.11
C THR A 180 15.78 -5.35 -3.59
N ASP A 181 16.28 -6.50 -4.00
CA ASP A 181 16.59 -6.85 -5.39
C ASP A 181 15.31 -6.97 -6.25
N GLU A 182 14.25 -7.57 -5.71
CA GLU A 182 12.94 -7.64 -6.36
C GLU A 182 12.36 -6.23 -6.57
N VAL A 183 12.40 -5.38 -5.52
CA VAL A 183 11.96 -3.98 -5.58
C VAL A 183 12.77 -3.21 -6.62
N ALA A 184 14.09 -3.41 -6.66
CA ALA A 184 14.96 -2.79 -7.66
C ALA A 184 14.55 -3.21 -9.09
N GLY A 185 14.28 -4.50 -9.29
CA GLY A 185 13.76 -5.03 -10.56
C GLY A 185 12.38 -4.47 -10.94
N MET A 186 11.46 -4.33 -9.98
CA MET A 186 10.13 -3.77 -10.20
C MET A 186 10.18 -2.30 -10.59
N LEU A 187 11.06 -1.51 -9.95
CA LEU A 187 11.20 -0.07 -10.18
C LEU A 187 12.18 0.29 -11.30
N GLY A 188 12.82 -0.69 -11.94
CA GLY A 188 13.85 -0.49 -12.96
C GLY A 188 15.01 0.36 -12.43
N SER A 189 15.51 0.04 -11.23
CA SER A 189 16.57 0.79 -10.52
C SER A 189 17.60 -0.17 -9.90
N SER A 190 18.67 0.37 -9.32
CA SER A 190 19.62 -0.43 -8.55
C SER A 190 19.19 -0.61 -7.10
N GLU A 191 19.67 -1.68 -6.44
CA GLU A 191 19.45 -1.89 -5.00
C GLU A 191 19.94 -0.71 -4.15
N ALA A 192 21.08 -0.12 -4.51
CA ALA A 192 21.62 1.06 -3.83
C ALA A 192 20.63 2.24 -3.91
N SER A 193 20.01 2.45 -5.07
CA SER A 193 18.98 3.47 -5.26
C SER A 193 17.74 3.19 -4.40
N VAL A 194 17.32 1.92 -4.32
CA VAL A 194 16.18 1.51 -3.45
C VAL A 194 16.52 1.75 -1.97
N LYS A 195 17.70 1.33 -1.50
CA LYS A 195 18.14 1.56 -0.12
C LYS A 195 18.15 3.05 0.23
N GLY A 196 18.67 3.91 -0.65
CA GLY A 196 18.64 5.35 -0.46
C GLY A 196 17.22 5.95 -0.49
N ALA A 197 16.33 5.42 -1.33
CA ALA A 197 14.92 5.83 -1.35
C ALA A 197 14.21 5.47 -0.04
N LEU A 198 14.41 4.25 0.47
CA LEU A 198 13.86 3.79 1.74
C LEU A 198 14.34 4.63 2.93
N GLN A 199 15.64 4.92 2.99
CA GLN A 199 16.19 5.74 4.05
C GLN A 199 15.53 7.14 4.09
N ARG A 200 15.38 7.80 2.94
CA ARG A 200 14.71 9.10 2.87
C ARG A 200 13.22 9.01 3.19
N ALA A 201 12.53 7.98 2.69
CA ALA A 201 11.12 7.78 2.97
C ALA A 201 10.85 7.60 4.46
N ARG A 202 11.63 6.76 5.14
CA ARG A 202 11.48 6.52 6.58
C ARG A 202 11.77 7.80 7.39
N ALA A 203 12.85 8.53 7.07
CA ALA A 203 13.15 9.79 7.74
C ALA A 203 11.98 10.80 7.63
N THR A 204 11.38 10.92 6.44
CA THR A 204 10.21 11.79 6.26
C THR A 204 9.00 11.31 7.05
N LEU A 205 8.75 10.01 7.13
CA LEU A 205 7.63 9.46 7.91
C LEU A 205 7.85 9.65 9.42
N ASP A 206 9.07 9.45 9.91
CA ASP A 206 9.42 9.65 11.33
C ASP A 206 9.21 11.10 11.77
N GLU A 207 9.41 12.06 10.85
CA GLU A 207 9.13 13.48 11.11
C GLU A 207 7.62 13.82 11.12
N GLN A 208 6.80 13.06 10.43
CA GLN A 208 5.38 13.36 10.22
C GLN A 208 4.42 12.56 11.09
N LEU A 209 4.78 11.33 11.42
CA LEU A 209 4.01 10.50 12.32
C LEU A 209 4.45 10.81 13.75
N PRO A 210 3.57 11.30 14.64
CA PRO A 210 3.93 11.47 16.03
C PRO A 210 4.37 10.11 16.56
N SER A 211 5.59 10.04 17.07
CA SER A 211 6.07 8.86 17.78
C SER A 211 5.11 8.61 18.92
N ASP A 212 4.37 7.51 18.88
CA ASP A 212 3.48 7.06 19.96
C ASP A 212 4.35 6.50 21.12
N ASN A 213 5.30 7.33 21.56
CA ASN A 213 6.13 7.13 22.74
C ASN A 213 5.58 8.00 23.89
N GLY A 214 4.25 8.10 23.95
CA GLY A 214 3.52 8.59 25.11
C GLY A 214 3.62 7.57 26.22
N GLY A 215 4.77 7.59 26.91
CA GLY A 215 4.88 6.94 28.21
C GLY A 215 3.69 7.33 29.06
N VAL A 216 2.93 6.36 29.50
CA VAL A 216 1.97 6.47 30.60
C VAL A 216 2.79 6.83 31.85
N GLY A 217 3.20 8.08 31.93
CA GLY A 217 3.61 8.73 33.15
C GLY A 217 2.35 9.17 33.88
N GLY A 218 1.75 8.24 34.62
CA GLY A 218 0.71 8.56 35.56
C GLY A 218 1.31 9.39 36.70
N GLU A 219 1.23 10.71 36.56
CA GLU A 219 1.36 11.62 37.69
C GLU A 219 -0.07 11.92 38.15
N GLY A 220 -0.55 11.07 39.07
CA GLY A 220 -1.77 11.31 39.80
C GLY A 220 -1.64 12.61 40.60
N PRO A 221 -2.73 13.40 40.75
CA PRO A 221 -2.68 14.61 41.58
C PRO A 221 -2.32 14.24 43.01
N PRO A 222 -1.55 15.12 43.73
CA PRO A 222 -1.17 14.86 45.10
C PRO A 222 -2.42 14.81 46.00
N PRO A 223 -2.42 13.97 47.05
CA PRO A 223 -3.54 13.88 47.97
C PRO A 223 -3.74 15.22 48.67
N GLU A 224 -4.93 15.81 48.53
CA GLU A 224 -5.36 16.97 49.33
C GLU A 224 -5.29 16.62 50.83
N SER A 225 -4.48 17.35 51.55
CA SER A 225 -4.41 17.32 53.01
C SER A 225 -5.74 17.83 53.58
N VAL A 226 -6.51 16.93 54.17
CA VAL A 226 -7.67 17.29 55.00
C VAL A 226 -7.14 18.02 56.26
N ALA A 227 -7.21 19.35 56.24
CA ALA A 227 -7.01 20.16 57.42
C ALA A 227 -8.23 19.99 58.33
N GLN A 228 -8.01 19.31 59.44
CA GLN A 228 -8.93 19.31 60.60
C GLN A 228 -9.06 20.70 61.17
N HIS A 229 -10.28 21.29 61.08
CA HIS A 229 -10.65 22.41 61.94
C HIS A 229 -11.49 21.88 63.08
N HIS A 230 -10.81 21.75 64.23
CA HIS A 230 -11.43 21.85 65.54
C HIS A 230 -11.73 23.33 65.85
N ALA A 231 -12.96 23.64 66.12
CA ALA A 231 -13.43 24.70 66.99
C ALA A 231 -14.86 24.32 67.39
N GLY A 232 -15.15 24.09 68.48
CA GLY A 232 -15.36 24.50 69.82
C GLY A 232 -16.36 25.66 69.92
N PHE A 233 -17.48 25.39 70.31
CA PHE A 233 -18.47 25.91 71.22
C PHE A 233 -19.85 25.40 70.93
#